data_a6503cb6749ad6878570e62f47c64a34
#
_entry.id   a6503cb6749ad6878570e62f47c64a34
#
_cell.length_a   1.000
_cell.length_b   1.000
_cell.length_c   1.000
_cell.angle_alpha   90.00
_cell.angle_beta   90.00
_cell.angle_gamma   90.00
#
_symmetry.space_group_name_H-M   'P 1'
#
loop_
_entity.id
_entity.type
_entity.pdbx_description
1 polymer ?
#
loop_
_entity_poly.entity_id
_entity_poly.type
_entity_poly.pdbx_seq_one_letter_code
_entity_poly.pdbx_strand_id
1 'polypeptide(L)'
;VSEYDFGFISPPENGKGIKVTVNQFRHQWYVHLREYMEDQDEGTWFPTKKGIAIKAEYVDILAYVFTDAGKLLTQLYYDEINGLINEKQLELFEDIDNERKSLG
;
A
#
# COMPACT_ATOMS: atom_id res chain seq x y z
N VAL A 1 24.82 13.31 9.13
CA VAL A 1 23.86 13.09 8.03
C VAL A 1 22.47 13.34 8.53
N SER A 2 21.75 14.20 7.85
CA SER A 2 20.41 14.61 8.25
C SER A 2 19.30 13.84 7.54
N GLU A 3 19.65 12.84 6.72
CA GLU A 3 18.68 12.05 5.99
C GLU A 3 18.99 10.56 6.09
N TYR A 4 17.94 9.80 6.34
CA TYR A 4 17.97 8.33 6.37
C TYR A 4 17.04 7.81 5.28
N ASP A 5 17.57 6.96 4.42
CA ASP A 5 16.82 6.39 3.28
C ASP A 5 16.42 4.95 3.60
N PHE A 6 15.13 4.70 3.66
CA PHE A 6 14.57 3.36 3.89
C PHE A 6 14.25 2.63 2.59
N GLY A 7 14.48 3.28 1.44
CA GLY A 7 14.25 2.68 0.14
C GLY A 7 12.81 2.81 -0.34
N PHE A 8 12.53 2.12 -1.42
CA PHE A 8 11.20 2.12 -2.02
C PHE A 8 10.26 1.18 -1.27
N ILE A 9 8.98 1.56 -1.17
CA ILE A 9 7.96 0.70 -0.54
C ILE A 9 7.58 -0.50 -1.41
N SER A 10 7.89 -0.42 -2.71
CA SER A 10 7.73 -1.51 -3.67
C SER A 10 8.76 -1.34 -4.76
N PRO A 11 9.08 -2.40 -5.54
CA PRO A 11 9.97 -2.23 -6.69
C PRO A 11 9.46 -1.14 -7.62
N PRO A 12 10.32 -0.21 -8.06
CA PRO A 12 9.91 0.85 -8.97
C PRO A 12 9.38 0.31 -10.29
N GLU A 13 8.38 0.98 -10.86
CA GLU A 13 7.80 0.62 -12.15
C GLU A 13 7.79 1.84 -13.06
N ASN A 14 8.14 1.62 -14.34
CA ASN A 14 8.12 2.68 -15.37
C ASN A 14 8.93 3.91 -14.96
N GLY A 15 10.08 3.71 -14.33
CA GLY A 15 10.95 4.79 -13.91
C GLY A 15 10.40 5.64 -12.77
N LYS A 16 9.44 5.13 -12.00
CA LYS A 16 8.85 5.81 -10.86
C LYS A 16 8.72 4.87 -9.67
N GLY A 17 8.84 5.41 -8.48
CA GLY A 17 8.63 4.66 -7.24
C GLY A 17 8.39 5.59 -6.08
N ILE A 18 7.83 5.05 -5.00
CA ILE A 18 7.62 5.82 -3.77
C ILE A 18 8.68 5.40 -2.75
N LYS A 19 9.43 6.36 -2.29
CA LYS A 19 10.50 6.16 -1.31
C LYS A 19 10.10 6.67 0.05
N VAL A 20 10.58 5.96 1.07
CA VAL A 20 10.42 6.39 2.47
C VAL A 20 11.77 6.92 2.96
N THR A 21 11.80 8.15 3.40
CA THR A 21 13.00 8.77 3.98
C THR A 21 12.66 9.45 5.29
N VAL A 22 13.67 9.63 6.12
CA VAL A 22 13.56 10.39 7.38
C VAL A 22 14.60 11.49 7.33
N ASN A 23 14.17 12.72 7.52
CA ASN A 23 15.09 13.84 7.57
C ASN A 23 14.67 14.87 8.61
N GLN A 24 15.60 15.80 8.88
CA GLN A 24 15.38 16.90 9.79
C GLN A 24 15.35 18.22 9.02
N PHE A 25 14.36 19.04 9.32
CA PHE A 25 14.26 20.39 8.78
C PHE A 25 13.87 21.33 9.91
N ARG A 26 14.67 22.37 10.13
CA ARG A 26 14.46 23.36 11.19
C ARG A 26 14.21 22.72 12.56
N HIS A 27 15.06 21.76 12.94
CA HIS A 27 15.02 21.04 14.20
C HIS A 27 13.80 20.11 14.38
N GLN A 28 12.98 19.94 13.34
CA GLN A 28 11.85 19.02 13.33
C GLN A 28 12.17 17.81 12.46
N TRP A 29 11.94 16.62 12.97
CA TRP A 29 12.07 15.39 12.19
C TRP A 29 10.78 15.06 11.46
N TYR A 30 10.95 14.52 10.26
CA TYR A 30 9.84 14.14 9.38
C TYR A 30 10.10 12.78 8.76
N VAL A 31 9.02 12.03 8.53
CA VAL A 31 9.01 10.89 7.63
C VAL A 31 8.40 11.35 6.32
N HIS A 32 9.09 11.11 5.22
CA HIS A 32 8.60 11.45 3.88
C HIS A 32 8.18 10.20 3.13
N LEU A 33 7.01 10.27 2.53
CA LEU A 33 6.56 9.34 1.50
C LEU A 33 6.53 10.14 0.22
N ARG A 34 7.46 9.88 -0.71
CA ARG A 34 7.64 10.74 -1.87
C ARG A 34 7.90 9.92 -3.12
N GLU A 35 7.27 10.36 -4.22
CA GLU A 35 7.57 9.83 -5.54
C GLU A 35 8.97 10.26 -5.96
N TYR A 36 9.73 9.29 -6.48
CA TYR A 36 11.00 9.52 -7.14
C TYR A 36 10.88 9.09 -8.59
N MET A 37 11.58 9.79 -9.45
CA MET A 37 11.70 9.45 -10.87
C MET A 37 13.14 9.15 -11.21
N GLU A 38 13.32 8.23 -12.14
CA GLU A 38 14.64 7.90 -12.67
C GLU A 38 15.03 8.82 -13.80
N ASP A 39 16.24 9.38 -13.73
CA ASP A 39 16.89 10.00 -14.88
C ASP A 39 17.44 8.86 -15.72
N GLN A 40 16.83 8.59 -16.86
CA GLN A 40 17.19 7.47 -17.71
C GLN A 40 18.59 7.59 -18.32
N ASP A 41 19.07 8.81 -18.50
CA ASP A 41 20.42 9.05 -19.07
C ASP A 41 21.51 8.73 -18.05
N GLU A 42 21.31 9.09 -16.79
CA GLU A 42 22.33 8.92 -15.73
C GLU A 42 22.05 7.74 -14.80
N GLY A 43 20.83 7.18 -14.82
CA GLY A 43 20.45 6.10 -13.92
C GLY A 43 20.28 6.53 -12.48
N THR A 44 20.21 7.81 -12.20
CA THR A 44 20.00 8.35 -10.85
C THR A 44 18.53 8.61 -10.58
N TRP A 45 18.15 8.60 -9.31
CA TRP A 45 16.79 8.84 -8.86
C TRP A 45 16.70 10.21 -8.21
N PHE A 46 15.66 10.96 -8.52
CA PHE A 46 15.43 12.28 -7.95
C PHE A 46 13.99 12.41 -7.43
N PRO A 47 13.80 13.18 -6.33
CA PRO A 47 12.47 13.39 -5.76
C PRO A 47 11.63 14.31 -6.64
N THR A 48 10.34 14.01 -6.73
CA THR A 48 9.36 14.89 -7.37
C THR A 48 8.60 15.68 -6.30
N LYS A 49 7.68 16.54 -6.74
CA LYS A 49 6.84 17.30 -5.82
C LYS A 49 5.71 16.46 -5.23
N LYS A 50 5.49 15.25 -5.74
CA LYS A 50 4.43 14.37 -5.27
C LYS A 50 4.88 13.62 -4.02
N GLY A 51 4.25 13.93 -2.91
CA GLY A 51 4.57 13.27 -1.65
C GLY A 51 4.04 14.03 -0.47
N ILE A 52 4.22 13.44 0.70
CA ILE A 52 3.82 14.04 1.97
C ILE A 52 4.96 13.96 2.96
N ALA A 53 5.00 14.93 3.85
CA ALA A 53 5.92 14.98 4.99
C ALA A 53 5.10 14.85 6.27
N ILE A 54 5.44 13.87 7.09
CA ILE A 54 4.73 13.56 8.32
C ILE A 54 5.65 13.87 9.49
N LYS A 55 5.18 14.73 10.41
CA LYS A 55 5.96 15.05 11.61
C LYS A 55 6.19 13.82 12.47
N ALA A 56 7.37 13.73 13.06
CA ALA A 56 7.76 12.60 13.89
C ALA A 56 6.72 12.26 14.97
N GLU A 57 6.09 13.27 15.55
CA GLU A 57 5.10 13.08 16.62
C GLU A 57 3.86 12.28 16.20
N TYR A 58 3.59 12.20 14.87
CA TYR A 58 2.43 11.46 14.36
C TYR A 58 2.78 10.06 13.84
N VAL A 59 4.06 9.72 13.80
CA VAL A 59 4.51 8.48 13.15
C VAL A 59 4.00 7.24 13.87
N ASP A 60 4.05 7.22 15.20
CA ASP A 60 3.59 6.05 15.97
C ASP A 60 2.09 5.81 15.78
N ILE A 61 1.30 6.87 15.77
CA ILE A 61 -0.15 6.78 15.54
C ILE A 61 -0.43 6.26 14.14
N LEU A 62 0.29 6.77 13.14
CA LEU A 62 0.13 6.31 11.76
C LEU A 62 0.54 4.87 11.57
N ALA A 63 1.63 4.44 12.19
CA ALA A 63 2.05 3.04 12.15
C ALA A 63 0.95 2.13 12.70
N TYR A 64 0.31 2.53 13.78
CA TYR A 64 -0.80 1.80 14.38
C TYR A 64 -1.99 1.73 13.44
N VAL A 65 -2.38 2.87 12.87
CA VAL A 65 -3.50 2.95 11.93
C VAL A 65 -3.23 2.13 10.67
N PHE A 66 -2.02 2.20 10.13
CA PHE A 66 -1.63 1.38 8.97
C PHE A 66 -1.69 -0.11 9.28
N THR A 67 -1.29 -0.51 10.48
CA THR A 67 -1.40 -1.91 10.90
C THR A 67 -2.86 -2.36 10.92
N ASP A 68 -3.75 -1.55 11.49
CA ASP A 68 -5.18 -1.85 11.51
C ASP A 68 -5.79 -1.84 10.13
N ALA A 69 -5.44 -0.87 9.29
CA ALA A 69 -5.88 -0.82 7.91
C ALA A 69 -5.43 -2.05 7.13
N GLY A 70 -4.19 -2.52 7.37
CA GLY A 70 -3.67 -3.73 6.76
C GLY A 70 -4.47 -4.97 7.14
N LYS A 71 -4.85 -5.08 8.40
CA LYS A 71 -5.72 -6.17 8.88
C LYS A 71 -7.08 -6.15 8.20
N LEU A 72 -7.67 -4.95 8.08
CA LEU A 72 -8.94 -4.79 7.40
C LEU A 72 -8.83 -5.18 5.92
N LEU A 73 -7.80 -4.72 5.24
CA LEU A 73 -7.57 -5.06 3.83
C LEU A 73 -7.41 -6.56 3.62
N THR A 74 -6.69 -7.22 4.51
CA THR A 74 -6.53 -8.68 4.47
C THR A 74 -7.89 -9.36 4.60
N GLN A 75 -8.73 -8.90 5.50
CA GLN A 75 -10.08 -9.45 5.70
C GLN A 75 -10.96 -9.22 4.47
N LEU A 76 -10.91 -8.03 3.88
CA LEU A 76 -11.67 -7.71 2.68
C LEU A 76 -11.28 -8.58 1.49
N TYR A 77 -9.98 -8.79 1.28
CA TYR A 77 -9.50 -9.72 0.26
C TYR A 77 -9.98 -11.14 0.50
N TYR A 78 -9.95 -11.57 1.75
CA TYR A 78 -10.41 -12.90 2.11
C TYR A 78 -11.90 -13.07 1.81
N ASP A 79 -12.70 -12.08 2.13
CA ASP A 79 -14.14 -12.08 1.86
C ASP A 79 -14.43 -12.09 0.37
N GLU A 80 -13.68 -11.33 -0.43
CA GLU A 80 -13.81 -11.35 -1.88
C GLU A 80 -13.49 -12.73 -2.47
N ILE A 81 -12.40 -13.34 -2.03
CA ILE A 81 -12.02 -14.69 -2.49
C ILE A 81 -13.07 -15.70 -2.11
N ASN A 82 -13.58 -15.65 -0.89
CA ASN A 82 -14.64 -16.55 -0.43
C ASN A 82 -15.94 -16.33 -1.21
N GLY A 83 -16.28 -15.07 -1.51
CA GLY A 83 -17.42 -14.74 -2.34
C GLY A 83 -17.31 -15.34 -3.74
N LEU A 84 -16.15 -15.23 -4.37
CA LEU A 84 -15.89 -15.82 -5.68
C LEU A 84 -15.97 -17.35 -5.65
N ILE A 85 -15.43 -17.98 -4.62
CA ILE A 85 -15.48 -19.42 -4.47
C ILE A 85 -16.93 -19.87 -4.32
N ASN A 86 -17.72 -19.19 -3.52
CA ASN A 86 -19.12 -19.50 -3.30
C ASN A 86 -19.94 -19.34 -4.58
N GLU A 87 -19.70 -18.29 -5.34
CA GLU A 87 -20.34 -18.08 -6.64
C GLU A 87 -20.04 -19.23 -7.61
N LYS A 88 -18.79 -19.65 -7.69
CA LYS A 88 -18.40 -20.78 -8.53
C LYS A 88 -19.01 -22.08 -8.09
N GLN A 89 -19.12 -22.31 -6.80
CA GLN A 89 -19.77 -23.49 -6.26
C GLN A 89 -21.26 -23.51 -6.62
N LEU A 90 -21.91 -22.36 -6.52
CA LEU A 90 -23.31 -22.25 -6.90
C LEU A 90 -23.51 -22.50 -8.40
N GLU A 91 -22.63 -21.99 -9.26
CA GLU A 91 -22.66 -22.27 -10.69
C GLU A 91 -22.51 -23.77 -11.00
N LEU A 92 -21.60 -24.45 -10.31
CA LEU A 92 -21.36 -25.87 -10.50
C LEU A 92 -22.54 -26.74 -10.10
N PHE A 93 -23.31 -26.32 -9.11
CA PHE A 93 -24.43 -27.10 -8.57
C PHE A 93 -25.79 -26.53 -8.94
N GLU A 94 -25.81 -25.54 -9.83
CA GLU A 94 -27.05 -24.87 -10.23
C GLU A 94 -28.11 -25.84 -10.77
N ASP A 95 -27.71 -26.79 -11.60
CA ASP A 95 -28.61 -27.78 -12.20
C ASP A 95 -28.98 -28.90 -11.28
N ILE A 96 -28.22 -29.09 -10.19
CA ILE A 96 -28.43 -30.18 -9.24
C ILE A 96 -29.34 -29.72 -8.08
N ASP A 97 -29.12 -28.49 -7.62
CA ASP A 97 -29.81 -27.97 -6.44
C ASP A 97 -30.12 -26.48 -6.57
N ASN A 98 -31.25 -26.17 -7.18
CA ASN A 98 -31.68 -24.78 -7.34
C ASN A 98 -32.01 -24.10 -6.01
N GLU A 99 -32.26 -24.86 -4.96
CA GLU A 99 -32.52 -24.27 -3.64
C GLU A 99 -31.30 -23.54 -3.07
N ARG A 100 -30.12 -23.97 -3.43
CA ARG A 100 -28.89 -23.30 -3.00
C ARG A 100 -28.78 -21.87 -3.49
N LYS A 101 -29.35 -21.58 -4.64
CA LYS A 101 -29.39 -20.21 -5.17
C LYS A 101 -30.14 -19.27 -4.28
N SER A 102 -31.23 -19.74 -3.69
CA SER A 102 -32.05 -18.91 -2.83
C SER A 102 -31.48 -18.67 -1.45
N LEU A 103 -30.47 -19.44 -1.05
CA LEU A 103 -29.80 -19.31 0.24
C LEU A 103 -28.61 -18.34 0.20
N GLY A 104 -28.06 -18.08 -0.97
CA GLY A 104 -26.95 -17.19 -1.15
C GLY A 104 -27.38 -15.79 -1.49
#